data_b55a10e1371af31b12c475cb2cd24514
#
_entry.id   b55a10e1371af31b12c475cb2cd24514
#
_cell.length_a   1.000
_cell.length_b   1.000
_cell.length_c   1.000
_cell.angle_alpha   90.00
_cell.angle_beta   90.00
_cell.angle_gamma   90.00
#
_symmetry.space_group_name_H-M   'P 1'
#
loop_
_entity.id
_entity.type
_entity.pdbx_description
1 polymer ?
#
loop_
_entity_poly.entity_id
_entity_poly.type
_entity_poly.pdbx_seq_one_letter_code
_entity_poly.pdbx_strand_id
1 'polypeptide(L)'
;AVHAEGGHLCMQILHAGRYAYSPELVAPSALQAPINPFTPRALSSDDVEQQIDDYVRCAILAKQAGYDGVEVMGSEGYLINQFICRRTNQRDDDWGGDFERRMRFPVEIVKRIRQAVGERFLLIFRLSMIDLVEEGSSWEEVVQLGQAIEAAGANVINTGIGWHEARVPTIVTSVPRAAFTEVSRRMRAALSIPLITTNRINMPEVAERVLAEGHADMVSMARPFLADPEWVRKAQAGLADEINTCIACNQACLDHTFMGKLTSCLVNPRACH
;
A
#
# COMPACT_ATOMS: atom_id res chain seq x y z
N ALA A 1 -17.73 16.46 0.86
CA ALA A 1 -17.58 16.30 2.31
C ALA A 1 -16.14 16.60 2.72
N VAL A 2 -15.12 15.82 2.31
CA VAL A 2 -13.71 15.99 2.74
C VAL A 2 -13.17 17.39 2.45
N HIS A 3 -13.34 17.90 1.22
CA HIS A 3 -12.90 19.23 0.84
C HIS A 3 -13.62 20.36 1.62
N ALA A 4 -14.89 20.13 2.00
CA ALA A 4 -15.64 21.11 2.79
C ALA A 4 -15.05 21.32 4.19
N GLU A 5 -14.33 20.33 4.69
CA GLU A 5 -13.61 20.36 5.98
C GLU A 5 -12.11 20.70 5.82
N GLY A 6 -11.68 21.15 4.62
CA GLY A 6 -10.29 21.50 4.33
C GLY A 6 -9.34 20.32 4.14
N GLY A 7 -9.88 19.09 4.06
CA GLY A 7 -9.09 17.89 3.83
C GLY A 7 -8.82 17.61 2.36
N HIS A 8 -7.86 16.73 2.08
CA HIS A 8 -7.54 16.21 0.75
C HIS A 8 -7.91 14.73 0.65
N LEU A 9 -8.22 14.27 -0.55
CA LEU A 9 -8.64 12.89 -0.81
C LEU A 9 -7.89 12.30 -2.01
N CYS A 10 -7.14 11.23 -1.77
CA CYS A 10 -6.49 10.43 -2.80
C CYS A 10 -7.22 9.11 -3.00
N MET A 11 -7.39 8.67 -4.26
CA MET A 11 -7.94 7.35 -4.59
C MET A 11 -6.81 6.32 -4.65
N GLN A 12 -6.92 5.22 -3.92
CA GLN A 12 -5.98 4.11 -4.08
C GLN A 12 -6.36 3.26 -5.30
N ILE A 13 -5.39 3.03 -6.19
CA ILE A 13 -5.52 2.15 -7.36
C ILE A 13 -4.85 0.83 -7.01
N LEU A 14 -5.65 -0.24 -6.93
CA LEU A 14 -5.20 -1.57 -6.57
C LEU A 14 -5.66 -2.59 -7.61
N HIS A 15 -4.75 -3.45 -8.06
CA HIS A 15 -5.05 -4.67 -8.80
C HIS A 15 -4.57 -5.87 -7.99
N ALA A 16 -5.51 -6.73 -7.58
CA ALA A 16 -5.22 -7.82 -6.65
C ALA A 16 -4.29 -8.90 -7.21
N GLY A 17 -4.15 -9.01 -8.55
CA GLY A 17 -3.33 -10.02 -9.16
C GLY A 17 -3.79 -11.43 -8.77
N ARG A 18 -2.85 -12.30 -8.41
CA ARG A 18 -3.14 -13.68 -7.99
C ARG A 18 -3.92 -13.81 -6.67
N TYR A 19 -4.22 -12.69 -5.99
CA TYR A 19 -5.07 -12.64 -4.79
C TYR A 19 -6.52 -12.27 -5.08
N ALA A 20 -6.89 -12.05 -6.36
CA ALA A 20 -8.28 -11.73 -6.70
C ALA A 20 -9.23 -12.90 -6.41
N TYR A 21 -10.40 -12.59 -5.86
CA TYR A 21 -11.47 -13.55 -5.60
C TYR A 21 -12.31 -13.83 -6.87
N SER A 22 -11.64 -14.11 -7.97
CA SER A 22 -12.25 -14.41 -9.26
C SER A 22 -11.51 -15.58 -9.92
N PRO A 23 -12.19 -16.51 -10.58
CA PRO A 23 -11.52 -17.57 -11.35
C PRO A 23 -10.76 -17.03 -12.56
N GLU A 24 -11.04 -15.79 -13.00
CA GLU A 24 -10.40 -15.12 -14.15
C GLU A 24 -9.19 -14.26 -13.72
N LEU A 25 -8.61 -14.51 -12.56
CA LEU A 25 -7.48 -13.72 -12.05
C LEU A 25 -6.23 -13.85 -12.93
N VAL A 26 -5.41 -12.81 -12.92
CA VAL A 26 -4.17 -12.71 -13.72
C VAL A 26 -2.97 -12.39 -12.84
N ALA A 27 -1.77 -12.75 -13.30
CA ALA A 27 -0.51 -12.48 -12.60
C ALA A 27 0.65 -12.42 -13.61
N PRO A 28 1.87 -12.00 -13.22
CA PRO A 28 3.04 -12.07 -14.09
C PRO A 28 3.36 -13.50 -14.57
N SER A 29 3.13 -14.51 -13.73
CA SER A 29 3.30 -15.91 -14.04
C SER A 29 2.15 -16.76 -13.48
N ALA A 30 1.87 -17.94 -14.05
CA ALA A 30 0.75 -18.80 -13.66
C ALA A 30 1.04 -19.57 -12.35
N LEU A 31 1.31 -18.82 -11.26
CA LEU A 31 1.67 -19.35 -9.95
C LEU A 31 0.54 -19.07 -8.94
N GLN A 32 -0.14 -20.13 -8.52
CA GLN A 32 -1.21 -20.05 -7.53
C GLN A 32 -0.69 -19.52 -6.18
N ALA A 33 -1.43 -18.63 -5.57
CA ALA A 33 -1.13 -18.18 -4.21
C ALA A 33 -1.59 -19.23 -3.18
N PRO A 34 -0.83 -19.43 -2.08
CA PRO A 34 -1.24 -20.41 -1.05
C PRO A 34 -2.58 -20.09 -0.37
N ILE A 35 -3.00 -18.83 -0.43
CA ILE A 35 -4.21 -18.30 0.21
C ILE A 35 -5.39 -18.13 -0.77
N ASN A 36 -5.25 -18.58 -2.04
CA ASN A 36 -6.29 -18.44 -3.06
C ASN A 36 -6.54 -19.81 -3.75
N PRO A 37 -7.81 -20.23 -3.94
CA PRO A 37 -8.13 -21.51 -4.58
C PRO A 37 -7.88 -21.53 -6.09
N PHE A 38 -7.70 -20.37 -6.73
CA PHE A 38 -7.58 -20.26 -8.18
C PHE A 38 -6.12 -20.08 -8.63
N THR A 39 -5.77 -20.68 -9.76
CA THR A 39 -4.48 -20.46 -10.45
C THR A 39 -4.64 -19.29 -11.43
N PRO A 40 -3.78 -18.27 -11.38
CA PRO A 40 -3.88 -17.14 -12.30
C PRO A 40 -3.47 -17.51 -13.72
N ARG A 41 -4.07 -16.85 -14.71
CA ARG A 41 -3.51 -16.79 -16.06
C ARG A 41 -2.29 -15.87 -16.07
N ALA A 42 -1.20 -16.33 -16.68
CA ALA A 42 -0.05 -15.45 -16.92
C ALA A 42 -0.42 -14.36 -17.96
N LEU A 43 -0.06 -13.12 -17.67
CA LEU A 43 -0.22 -11.99 -18.58
C LEU A 43 0.77 -12.14 -19.76
N SER A 44 0.30 -11.93 -20.99
CA SER A 44 1.18 -11.71 -22.14
C SER A 44 1.85 -10.33 -22.06
N SER A 45 2.83 -10.02 -22.92
CA SER A 45 3.43 -8.68 -22.93
C SER A 45 2.43 -7.61 -23.36
N ASP A 46 1.50 -7.92 -24.28
CA ASP A 46 0.41 -7.02 -24.67
C ASP A 46 -0.59 -6.81 -23.52
N ASP A 47 -0.91 -7.86 -22.75
CA ASP A 47 -1.73 -7.72 -21.54
C ASP A 47 -1.04 -6.81 -20.51
N VAL A 48 0.29 -6.88 -20.36
CA VAL A 48 1.03 -6.01 -19.42
C VAL A 48 0.93 -4.54 -19.83
N GLU A 49 1.10 -4.24 -21.11
CA GLU A 49 0.92 -2.88 -21.65
C GLU A 49 -0.52 -2.39 -21.41
N GLN A 50 -1.52 -3.24 -21.65
CA GLN A 50 -2.92 -2.91 -21.37
C GLN A 50 -3.15 -2.63 -19.88
N GLN A 51 -2.53 -3.40 -18.97
CA GLN A 51 -2.63 -3.13 -17.53
C GLN A 51 -2.04 -1.75 -17.18
N ILE A 52 -0.91 -1.37 -17.77
CA ILE A 52 -0.33 -0.04 -17.55
C ILE A 52 -1.32 1.04 -17.98
N ASP A 53 -1.91 0.90 -19.16
CA ASP A 53 -2.90 1.85 -19.68
C ASP A 53 -4.16 1.92 -18.80
N ASP A 54 -4.59 0.80 -18.21
CA ASP A 54 -5.71 0.77 -17.25
C ASP A 54 -5.39 1.52 -15.95
N TYR A 55 -4.17 1.41 -15.41
CA TYR A 55 -3.71 2.23 -14.27
C TYR A 55 -3.73 3.72 -14.61
N VAL A 56 -3.25 4.09 -15.80
CA VAL A 56 -3.27 5.48 -16.29
C VAL A 56 -4.70 6.00 -16.41
N ARG A 57 -5.58 5.20 -17.01
CA ARG A 57 -7.00 5.53 -17.13
C ARG A 57 -7.67 5.73 -15.77
N CYS A 58 -7.40 4.87 -14.80
CA CYS A 58 -7.89 5.04 -13.43
C CYS A 58 -7.46 6.38 -12.82
N ALA A 59 -6.20 6.78 -12.98
CA ALA A 59 -5.70 8.05 -12.48
C ALA A 59 -6.36 9.27 -13.18
N ILE A 60 -6.58 9.20 -14.49
CA ILE A 60 -7.31 10.23 -15.25
C ILE A 60 -8.75 10.36 -14.73
N LEU A 61 -9.45 9.25 -14.54
CA LEU A 61 -10.82 9.24 -14.03
C LEU A 61 -10.90 9.78 -12.59
N ALA A 62 -9.92 9.44 -11.73
CA ALA A 62 -9.83 10.00 -10.38
C ALA A 62 -9.69 11.53 -10.42
N LYS A 63 -8.81 12.04 -11.28
CA LYS A 63 -8.64 13.50 -11.48
C LYS A 63 -9.92 14.16 -11.98
N GLN A 64 -10.63 13.56 -12.92
CA GLN A 64 -11.90 14.06 -13.44
C GLN A 64 -13.01 14.03 -12.37
N ALA A 65 -12.98 13.04 -11.47
CA ALA A 65 -13.92 12.93 -10.35
C ALA A 65 -13.63 13.92 -9.20
N GLY A 66 -12.53 14.70 -9.28
CA GLY A 66 -12.20 15.72 -8.29
C GLY A 66 -11.37 15.22 -7.10
N TYR A 67 -10.69 14.09 -7.22
CA TYR A 67 -9.67 13.68 -6.26
C TYR A 67 -8.44 14.59 -6.37
N ASP A 68 -7.73 14.79 -5.25
CA ASP A 68 -6.48 15.57 -5.20
C ASP A 68 -5.27 14.76 -5.69
N GLY A 69 -5.38 13.45 -5.69
CA GLY A 69 -4.34 12.54 -6.11
C GLY A 69 -4.77 11.09 -6.19
N VAL A 70 -3.79 10.24 -6.51
CA VAL A 70 -3.93 8.78 -6.44
C VAL A 70 -2.79 8.16 -5.67
N GLU A 71 -3.05 7.01 -5.02
CA GLU A 71 -2.03 6.12 -4.48
C GLU A 71 -1.98 4.85 -5.32
N VAL A 72 -0.83 4.56 -5.92
CA VAL A 72 -0.58 3.33 -6.67
C VAL A 72 -0.12 2.25 -5.70
N MET A 73 -0.87 1.15 -5.61
CA MET A 73 -0.62 0.06 -4.66
C MET A 73 0.44 -0.91 -5.18
N GLY A 74 1.69 -0.72 -4.74
CA GLY A 74 2.86 -1.51 -5.14
C GLY A 74 3.37 -2.49 -4.08
N SER A 75 2.56 -2.88 -3.10
CA SER A 75 2.98 -3.66 -1.93
C SER A 75 2.01 -4.80 -1.57
N GLU A 76 2.26 -5.46 -0.44
CA GLU A 76 1.48 -6.53 0.20
C GLU A 76 1.19 -7.75 -0.69
N GLY A 77 1.98 -7.97 -1.76
CA GLY A 77 1.83 -9.11 -2.65
C GLY A 77 0.75 -8.96 -3.72
N TYR A 78 0.25 -7.74 -3.98
CA TYR A 78 -0.65 -7.44 -5.08
C TYR A 78 0.08 -7.38 -6.44
N LEU A 79 -0.62 -7.17 -7.54
CA LEU A 79 -0.10 -7.35 -8.90
C LEU A 79 1.28 -6.68 -9.13
N ILE A 80 1.43 -5.41 -8.76
CA ILE A 80 2.71 -4.71 -8.93
C ILE A 80 3.83 -5.40 -8.14
N ASN A 81 3.58 -5.74 -6.87
CA ASN A 81 4.57 -6.43 -6.04
C ASN A 81 4.89 -7.85 -6.58
N GLN A 82 3.90 -8.51 -7.23
CA GLN A 82 4.11 -9.78 -7.91
C GLN A 82 5.06 -9.66 -9.11
N PHE A 83 5.07 -8.53 -9.82
CA PHE A 83 6.05 -8.28 -10.89
C PHE A 83 7.46 -8.04 -10.34
N ILE A 84 7.59 -7.40 -9.20
CA ILE A 84 8.87 -7.04 -8.58
C ILE A 84 9.60 -8.27 -8.04
N CYS A 85 8.91 -9.20 -7.37
CA CYS A 85 9.52 -10.31 -6.65
C CYS A 85 9.76 -11.54 -7.52
N ARG A 86 10.93 -12.16 -7.37
CA ARG A 86 11.28 -13.44 -8.05
C ARG A 86 10.32 -14.56 -7.68
N ARG A 87 9.82 -14.57 -6.45
CA ARG A 87 8.81 -15.51 -5.96
C ARG A 87 7.64 -15.69 -6.92
N THR A 88 7.23 -14.64 -7.61
CA THR A 88 6.01 -14.61 -8.43
C THR A 88 6.23 -14.24 -9.87
N ASN A 89 7.38 -13.65 -10.19
CA ASN A 89 7.72 -13.26 -11.54
C ASN A 89 8.83 -14.19 -12.09
N GLN A 90 8.40 -15.22 -12.84
CA GLN A 90 9.27 -16.19 -13.51
C GLN A 90 9.29 -15.98 -15.03
N ARG A 91 9.03 -14.73 -15.47
CA ARG A 91 9.08 -14.36 -16.88
C ARG A 91 10.52 -14.25 -17.37
N ASP A 92 10.72 -14.48 -18.67
CA ASP A 92 12.00 -14.35 -19.40
C ASP A 92 11.98 -13.26 -20.45
N ASP A 93 10.87 -12.49 -20.52
CA ASP A 93 10.70 -11.33 -21.42
C ASP A 93 11.14 -10.01 -20.77
N ASP A 94 10.78 -8.89 -21.41
CA ASP A 94 11.13 -7.53 -20.96
C ASP A 94 10.52 -7.12 -19.59
N TRP A 95 9.65 -7.95 -19.02
CA TRP A 95 8.95 -7.72 -17.76
C TRP A 95 9.41 -8.66 -16.64
N GLY A 96 10.45 -9.50 -16.87
CA GLY A 96 10.93 -10.49 -15.92
C GLY A 96 12.45 -10.75 -16.02
N GLY A 97 12.96 -11.69 -15.24
CA GLY A 97 14.40 -12.00 -15.18
C GLY A 97 15.15 -11.14 -14.17
N ASP A 98 16.04 -10.25 -14.64
CA ASP A 98 16.79 -9.35 -13.76
C ASP A 98 15.90 -8.29 -13.10
N PHE A 99 16.45 -7.59 -12.10
CA PHE A 99 15.65 -6.64 -11.32
C PHE A 99 15.21 -5.43 -12.13
N GLU A 100 16.03 -4.96 -13.05
CA GLU A 100 15.70 -3.81 -13.90
C GLU A 100 14.45 -4.07 -14.74
N ARG A 101 14.32 -5.27 -15.31
CA ARG A 101 13.11 -5.67 -16.03
C ARG A 101 11.91 -5.90 -15.11
N ARG A 102 12.13 -6.50 -13.92
CA ARG A 102 11.05 -6.73 -12.96
C ARG A 102 10.47 -5.41 -12.39
N MET A 103 11.30 -4.38 -12.18
CA MET A 103 10.82 -3.07 -11.71
C MET A 103 10.27 -2.19 -12.84
N ARG A 104 10.43 -2.56 -14.10
CA ARG A 104 9.93 -1.79 -15.25
C ARG A 104 8.43 -1.54 -15.19
N PHE A 105 7.63 -2.53 -14.80
CA PHE A 105 6.18 -2.42 -14.71
C PHE A 105 5.72 -1.27 -13.79
N PRO A 106 6.09 -1.22 -12.50
CA PRO A 106 5.72 -0.09 -11.64
C PRO A 106 6.30 1.25 -12.10
N VAL A 107 7.52 1.28 -12.63
CA VAL A 107 8.15 2.53 -13.10
C VAL A 107 7.39 3.11 -14.29
N GLU A 108 7.02 2.29 -15.27
CA GLU A 108 6.22 2.73 -16.42
C GLU A 108 4.81 3.19 -16.01
N ILE A 109 4.17 2.52 -15.05
CA ILE A 109 2.87 2.97 -14.49
C ILE A 109 3.01 4.38 -13.92
N VAL A 110 3.95 4.62 -13.01
CA VAL A 110 4.13 5.93 -12.36
C VAL A 110 4.46 7.02 -13.40
N LYS A 111 5.38 6.74 -14.30
CA LYS A 111 5.81 7.66 -15.37
C LYS A 111 4.65 8.05 -16.28
N ARG A 112 3.88 7.08 -16.78
CA ARG A 112 2.74 7.35 -17.69
C ARG A 112 1.58 8.02 -16.96
N ILE A 113 1.32 7.68 -15.69
CA ILE A 113 0.35 8.42 -14.86
C ILE A 113 0.79 9.87 -14.75
N ARG A 114 2.05 10.15 -14.37
CA ARG A 114 2.57 11.53 -14.24
C ARG A 114 2.40 12.32 -15.52
N GLN A 115 2.73 11.72 -16.67
CA GLN A 115 2.53 12.36 -17.99
C GLN A 115 1.05 12.71 -18.26
N ALA A 116 0.14 11.83 -17.89
CA ALA A 116 -1.29 12.00 -18.16
C ALA A 116 -1.99 12.99 -17.21
N VAL A 117 -1.61 13.00 -15.94
CA VAL A 117 -2.30 13.83 -14.91
C VAL A 117 -1.59 15.17 -14.65
N GLY A 118 -0.32 15.34 -15.07
CA GLY A 118 0.47 16.56 -14.88
C GLY A 118 1.01 16.73 -13.46
N GLU A 119 1.85 17.75 -13.25
CA GLU A 119 2.66 17.95 -12.04
C GLU A 119 1.87 18.27 -10.76
N ARG A 120 0.69 18.89 -10.89
CA ARG A 120 -0.09 19.35 -9.74
C ARG A 120 -0.95 18.27 -9.08
N PHE A 121 -1.13 17.13 -9.73
CA PHE A 121 -1.91 16.01 -9.19
C PHE A 121 -1.01 15.16 -8.30
N LEU A 122 -1.43 14.91 -7.05
CA LEU A 122 -0.63 14.15 -6.10
C LEU A 122 -0.53 12.68 -6.54
N LEU A 123 0.69 12.18 -6.65
CA LEU A 123 0.98 10.80 -7.01
C LEU A 123 1.77 10.14 -5.87
N ILE A 124 1.10 9.28 -5.15
CA ILE A 124 1.66 8.48 -4.06
C ILE A 124 1.95 7.08 -4.60
N PHE A 125 3.09 6.50 -4.25
CA PHE A 125 3.36 5.09 -4.51
C PHE A 125 3.52 4.33 -3.19
N ARG A 126 2.75 3.26 -3.01
CA ARG A 126 2.89 2.40 -1.83
C ARG A 126 3.89 1.30 -2.11
N LEU A 127 5.10 1.48 -1.54
CA LEU A 127 6.25 0.62 -1.76
C LEU A 127 6.33 -0.47 -0.68
N SER A 128 6.49 -1.73 -1.08
CA SER A 128 6.81 -2.81 -0.14
C SER A 128 8.24 -2.62 0.38
N MET A 129 8.37 -2.23 1.64
CA MET A 129 9.67 -2.04 2.28
C MET A 129 10.28 -3.35 2.78
N ILE A 130 9.43 -4.31 3.13
CA ILE A 130 9.81 -5.68 3.53
C ILE A 130 8.69 -6.63 3.10
N ASP A 131 9.01 -7.62 2.29
CA ASP A 131 8.01 -8.58 1.79
C ASP A 131 7.67 -9.68 2.82
N LEU A 132 8.61 -10.09 3.68
CA LEU A 132 8.49 -11.15 4.69
C LEU A 132 8.11 -12.52 4.10
N VAL A 133 8.50 -12.77 2.87
CA VAL A 133 8.35 -14.04 2.15
C VAL A 133 9.69 -14.45 1.55
N GLU A 134 9.84 -15.75 1.29
CA GLU A 134 10.99 -16.27 0.56
C GLU A 134 11.02 -15.71 -0.87
N GLU A 135 12.21 -15.45 -1.40
CA GLU A 135 12.42 -14.85 -2.72
C GLU A 135 11.71 -13.49 -2.91
N GLY A 136 11.44 -12.78 -1.81
CA GLY A 136 11.05 -11.37 -1.80
C GLY A 136 12.20 -10.46 -2.24
N SER A 137 11.94 -9.16 -2.30
CA SER A 137 12.95 -8.16 -2.68
C SER A 137 14.03 -8.00 -1.61
N SER A 138 15.28 -7.86 -2.04
CA SER A 138 16.36 -7.44 -1.16
C SER A 138 16.22 -5.96 -0.79
N TRP A 139 16.93 -5.52 0.27
CA TRP A 139 16.91 -4.11 0.65
C TRP A 139 17.47 -3.20 -0.46
N GLU A 140 18.51 -3.63 -1.15
CA GLU A 140 19.10 -2.93 -2.29
C GLU A 140 18.11 -2.78 -3.43
N GLU A 141 17.37 -3.84 -3.76
CA GLU A 141 16.29 -3.82 -4.76
C GLU A 141 15.18 -2.84 -4.34
N VAL A 142 14.78 -2.83 -3.06
CA VAL A 142 13.76 -1.89 -2.54
C VAL A 142 14.22 -0.44 -2.66
N VAL A 143 15.48 -0.14 -2.34
CA VAL A 143 16.07 1.20 -2.48
C VAL A 143 16.12 1.61 -3.96
N GLN A 144 16.60 0.73 -4.84
CA GLN A 144 16.68 0.99 -6.28
C GLN A 144 15.29 1.29 -6.86
N LEU A 145 14.27 0.51 -6.48
CA LEU A 145 12.90 0.75 -6.92
C LEU A 145 12.38 2.10 -6.38
N GLY A 146 12.59 2.40 -5.09
CA GLY A 146 12.17 3.67 -4.50
C GLY A 146 12.72 4.87 -5.26
N GLN A 147 14.01 4.84 -5.59
CA GLN A 147 14.68 5.89 -6.38
C GLN A 147 14.14 5.98 -7.82
N ALA A 148 13.87 4.84 -8.45
CA ALA A 148 13.29 4.80 -9.79
C ALA A 148 11.85 5.36 -9.83
N ILE A 149 11.05 5.07 -8.79
CA ILE A 149 9.69 5.59 -8.62
C ILE A 149 9.69 7.10 -8.35
N GLU A 150 10.62 7.60 -7.52
CA GLU A 150 10.83 9.03 -7.33
C GLU A 150 11.19 9.72 -8.65
N ALA A 151 12.16 9.19 -9.39
CA ALA A 151 12.60 9.70 -10.68
C ALA A 151 11.48 9.65 -11.74
N ALA A 152 10.58 8.67 -11.66
CA ALA A 152 9.41 8.56 -12.53
C ALA A 152 8.31 9.58 -12.22
N GLY A 153 8.40 10.34 -11.11
CA GLY A 153 7.53 11.46 -10.78
C GLY A 153 6.55 11.23 -9.65
N ALA A 154 6.76 10.23 -8.77
CA ALA A 154 6.02 10.14 -7.52
C ALA A 154 6.33 11.34 -6.62
N ASN A 155 5.33 11.84 -5.90
CA ASN A 155 5.49 12.94 -4.94
C ASN A 155 5.75 12.43 -3.52
N VAL A 156 5.28 11.24 -3.19
CA VAL A 156 5.32 10.66 -1.84
C VAL A 156 5.46 9.15 -1.95
N ILE A 157 6.27 8.56 -1.10
CA ILE A 157 6.29 7.10 -0.88
C ILE A 157 5.52 6.77 0.40
N ASN A 158 4.51 5.89 0.29
CA ASN A 158 3.85 5.27 1.44
C ASN A 158 4.46 3.87 1.67
N THR A 159 4.50 3.43 2.92
CA THR A 159 5.12 2.17 3.32
C THR A 159 4.14 1.00 3.29
N GLY A 160 4.52 -0.11 2.69
CA GLY A 160 3.88 -1.42 2.80
C GLY A 160 4.78 -2.41 3.54
N ILE A 161 4.21 -3.28 4.37
CA ILE A 161 4.93 -4.25 5.20
C ILE A 161 4.28 -5.62 5.11
N GLY A 162 5.01 -6.57 4.54
CA GLY A 162 4.64 -7.98 4.48
C GLY A 162 3.56 -8.30 3.45
N TRP A 163 3.66 -9.48 2.88
CA TRP A 163 2.63 -10.01 1.98
C TRP A 163 1.48 -10.63 2.78
N HIS A 164 0.30 -10.73 2.18
CA HIS A 164 -0.85 -11.40 2.82
C HIS A 164 -0.59 -12.86 3.15
N GLU A 165 0.26 -13.54 2.40
CA GLU A 165 0.67 -14.93 2.65
C GLU A 165 1.88 -15.06 3.59
N ALA A 166 2.45 -13.95 4.06
CA ALA A 166 3.57 -13.98 4.99
C ALA A 166 3.17 -14.60 6.34
N ARG A 167 4.04 -15.47 6.85
CA ARG A 167 3.81 -16.11 8.17
C ARG A 167 4.24 -15.25 9.35
N VAL A 168 4.98 -14.17 9.08
CA VAL A 168 5.39 -13.19 10.10
C VAL A 168 4.25 -12.19 10.29
N PRO A 169 3.70 -12.07 11.49
CA PRO A 169 2.59 -11.15 11.74
C PRO A 169 3.07 -9.70 11.70
N THR A 170 2.29 -8.80 11.09
CA THR A 170 2.63 -7.38 10.95
C THR A 170 1.60 -6.43 11.56
N ILE A 171 0.37 -6.90 11.79
CA ILE A 171 -0.76 -6.03 12.12
C ILE A 171 -1.61 -6.52 13.31
N VAL A 172 -1.25 -7.64 13.94
CA VAL A 172 -1.99 -8.21 15.07
C VAL A 172 -1.53 -7.67 16.42
N THR A 173 -2.29 -7.94 17.47
CA THR A 173 -2.05 -7.42 18.83
C THR A 173 -0.65 -7.76 19.39
N SER A 174 -0.11 -8.93 19.07
CA SER A 174 1.23 -9.36 19.51
C SER A 174 2.39 -8.56 18.88
N VAL A 175 2.13 -7.84 17.80
CA VAL A 175 3.14 -6.97 17.17
C VAL A 175 3.24 -5.67 17.96
N PRO A 176 4.43 -5.25 18.42
CA PRO A 176 4.61 -3.98 19.13
C PRO A 176 4.14 -2.77 18.32
N ARG A 177 3.76 -1.69 19.02
CA ARG A 177 3.41 -0.43 18.37
C ARG A 177 4.62 0.13 17.63
N ALA A 178 4.40 0.62 16.40
CA ALA A 178 5.43 1.19 15.53
C ALA A 178 6.61 0.25 15.20
N ALA A 179 6.41 -1.08 15.26
CA ALA A 179 7.48 -2.08 15.12
C ALA A 179 8.26 -1.99 13.78
N PHE A 180 7.65 -1.43 12.74
CA PHE A 180 8.23 -1.41 11.39
C PHE A 180 8.69 -0.02 10.92
N THR A 181 8.64 1.01 11.77
CA THR A 181 8.99 2.37 11.35
C THR A 181 10.48 2.56 11.08
N GLU A 182 11.34 1.66 11.56
CA GLU A 182 12.77 1.67 11.27
C GLU A 182 13.09 1.51 9.77
N VAL A 183 12.25 0.75 9.02
CA VAL A 183 12.47 0.61 7.57
C VAL A 183 12.23 1.93 6.83
N SER A 184 11.25 2.72 7.28
CA SER A 184 11.00 4.06 6.74
C SER A 184 12.17 4.99 7.05
N ARG A 185 12.70 4.96 8.29
CA ARG A 185 13.89 5.72 8.69
C ARG A 185 15.10 5.41 7.81
N ARG A 186 15.33 4.13 7.51
CA ARG A 186 16.40 3.71 6.60
C ARG A 186 16.19 4.21 5.17
N MET A 187 14.94 4.19 4.68
CA MET A 187 14.61 4.63 3.32
C MET A 187 14.76 6.14 3.14
N ARG A 188 14.51 6.94 4.18
CA ARG A 188 14.69 8.41 4.12
C ARG A 188 16.09 8.84 3.68
N ALA A 189 17.12 8.07 3.99
CA ALA A 189 18.48 8.36 3.56
C ALA A 189 18.71 8.19 2.05
N ALA A 190 17.81 7.48 1.37
CA ALA A 190 17.92 7.13 -0.04
C ALA A 190 17.00 7.95 -0.97
N LEU A 191 16.01 8.68 -0.42
CA LEU A 191 15.01 9.43 -1.16
C LEU A 191 14.99 10.90 -0.75
N SER A 192 14.57 11.78 -1.67
CA SER A 192 14.38 13.22 -1.41
C SER A 192 12.91 13.61 -1.20
N ILE A 193 11.97 12.77 -1.62
CA ILE A 193 10.53 12.98 -1.44
C ILE A 193 10.05 12.50 -0.08
N PRO A 194 8.93 13.06 0.44
CA PRO A 194 8.35 12.67 1.72
C PRO A 194 7.98 11.18 1.80
N LEU A 195 8.12 10.64 3.02
CA LEU A 195 7.77 9.26 3.37
C LEU A 195 6.61 9.21 4.37
N ILE A 196 5.68 8.30 4.10
CA ILE A 196 4.61 7.93 5.03
C ILE A 196 4.96 6.58 5.64
N THR A 197 4.91 6.44 6.97
CA THR A 197 5.06 5.15 7.64
C THR A 197 3.75 4.63 8.20
N THR A 198 3.65 3.33 8.41
CA THR A 198 2.42 2.66 8.84
C THR A 198 2.71 1.46 9.73
N ASN A 199 1.70 0.69 10.03
CA ASN A 199 1.67 -0.52 10.85
C ASN A 199 1.83 -0.29 12.36
N ARG A 200 0.78 -0.65 13.09
CA ARG A 200 0.73 -0.62 14.57
C ARG A 200 0.91 0.77 15.19
N ILE A 201 0.57 1.82 14.45
CA ILE A 201 0.43 3.19 14.96
C ILE A 201 -1.07 3.38 15.25
N ASN A 202 -1.44 3.60 16.51
CA ASN A 202 -2.85 3.62 16.93
C ASN A 202 -3.16 4.65 18.01
N MET A 203 -2.15 5.41 18.49
CA MET A 203 -2.31 6.45 19.50
C MET A 203 -1.49 7.69 19.10
N PRO A 204 -1.92 8.90 19.51
CA PRO A 204 -1.22 10.15 19.16
C PRO A 204 0.24 10.17 19.62
N GLU A 205 0.54 9.75 20.85
CA GLU A 205 1.91 9.73 21.38
C GLU A 205 2.85 8.78 20.61
N VAL A 206 2.31 7.72 19.98
CA VAL A 206 3.08 6.83 19.12
C VAL A 206 3.39 7.51 17.78
N ALA A 207 2.39 8.18 17.19
CA ALA A 207 2.55 8.94 15.96
C ALA A 207 3.58 10.08 16.12
N GLU A 208 3.40 10.90 17.17
CA GLU A 208 4.30 12.03 17.46
C GLU A 208 5.74 11.58 17.70
N ARG A 209 5.95 10.50 18.47
CA ARG A 209 7.28 9.94 18.70
C ARG A 209 7.95 9.51 17.38
N VAL A 210 7.24 8.80 16.52
CA VAL A 210 7.75 8.33 15.21
C VAL A 210 8.21 9.50 14.34
N LEU A 211 7.44 10.59 14.33
CA LEU A 211 7.78 11.81 13.59
C LEU A 211 8.96 12.55 14.24
N ALA A 212 8.94 12.72 15.56
CA ALA A 212 10.01 13.41 16.30
C ALA A 212 11.37 12.68 16.21
N GLU A 213 11.36 11.35 16.17
CA GLU A 213 12.55 10.52 15.97
C GLU A 213 13.01 10.50 14.50
N GLY A 214 12.29 11.15 13.60
CA GLY A 214 12.63 11.29 12.18
C GLY A 214 12.46 9.99 11.37
N HIS A 215 11.57 9.09 11.79
CA HIS A 215 11.35 7.83 11.08
C HIS A 215 10.57 8.04 9.77
N ALA A 216 9.73 9.06 9.70
CA ALA A 216 8.96 9.44 8.51
C ALA A 216 8.54 10.91 8.59
N ASP A 217 7.97 11.43 7.51
CA ASP A 217 7.41 12.78 7.45
C ASP A 217 5.92 12.81 7.81
N MET A 218 5.24 11.67 7.62
CA MET A 218 3.82 11.45 7.93
C MET A 218 3.59 10.03 8.44
N VAL A 219 2.44 9.83 9.12
CA VAL A 219 1.96 8.52 9.52
C VAL A 219 0.64 8.21 8.85
N SER A 220 0.40 6.94 8.52
CA SER A 220 -0.87 6.46 8.00
C SER A 220 -1.47 5.39 8.90
N MET A 221 -2.80 5.42 9.03
CA MET A 221 -3.58 4.50 9.84
C MET A 221 -4.88 4.15 9.11
N ALA A 222 -5.37 2.92 9.24
CA ALA A 222 -6.68 2.52 8.73
C ALA A 222 -7.61 2.11 9.88
N ARG A 223 -7.31 1.02 10.56
CA ARG A 223 -8.14 0.47 11.63
C ARG A 223 -8.32 1.40 12.84
N PRO A 224 -7.37 2.28 13.22
CA PRO A 224 -7.61 3.29 14.25
C PRO A 224 -8.78 4.22 13.93
N PHE A 225 -8.98 4.62 12.66
CA PHE A 225 -10.12 5.45 12.24
C PHE A 225 -11.44 4.67 12.19
N LEU A 226 -11.37 3.35 11.98
CA LEU A 226 -12.54 2.48 12.12
C LEU A 226 -12.96 2.34 13.59
N ALA A 227 -11.98 2.23 14.49
CA ALA A 227 -12.21 2.18 15.93
C ALA A 227 -12.73 3.52 16.48
N ASP A 228 -12.19 4.64 15.98
CA ASP A 228 -12.60 5.99 16.37
C ASP A 228 -12.53 6.97 15.18
N PRO A 229 -13.66 7.33 14.57
CA PRO A 229 -13.68 8.31 13.46
C PRO A 229 -13.27 9.71 13.91
N GLU A 230 -13.37 10.03 15.20
CA GLU A 230 -13.00 11.32 15.80
C GLU A 230 -11.53 11.35 16.25
N TRP A 231 -10.73 10.35 15.91
CA TRP A 231 -9.37 10.17 16.39
C TRP A 231 -8.51 11.43 16.22
N VAL A 232 -8.51 12.03 15.02
CA VAL A 232 -7.70 13.23 14.73
C VAL A 232 -8.19 14.43 15.55
N ARG A 233 -9.50 14.63 15.64
CA ARG A 233 -10.09 15.74 16.43
C ARG A 233 -9.75 15.62 17.92
N LYS A 234 -9.84 14.41 18.47
CA LYS A 234 -9.48 14.13 19.87
C LYS A 234 -7.99 14.32 20.11
N ALA A 235 -7.15 13.83 19.19
CA ALA A 235 -5.70 14.05 19.26
C ALA A 235 -5.35 15.55 19.26
N GLN A 236 -5.94 16.32 18.36
CA GLN A 236 -5.74 17.78 18.28
C GLN A 236 -6.20 18.51 19.55
N ALA A 237 -7.26 18.04 20.19
CA ALA A 237 -7.80 18.62 21.43
C ALA A 237 -7.06 18.16 22.70
N GLY A 238 -6.05 17.29 22.60
CA GLY A 238 -5.36 16.72 23.76
C GLY A 238 -6.16 15.68 24.54
N LEU A 239 -7.21 15.11 23.94
CA LEU A 239 -8.14 14.14 24.54
C LEU A 239 -7.75 12.68 24.16
N ALA A 240 -6.48 12.34 24.26
CA ALA A 240 -5.98 11.02 23.84
C ALA A 240 -6.60 9.86 24.64
N ASP A 241 -6.95 10.09 25.89
CA ASP A 241 -7.62 9.14 26.79
C ASP A 241 -9.09 8.86 26.42
N GLU A 242 -9.72 9.73 25.63
CA GLU A 242 -11.08 9.55 25.09
C GLU A 242 -11.09 8.77 23.75
N ILE A 243 -9.93 8.45 23.18
CA ILE A 243 -9.84 7.71 21.91
C ILE A 243 -10.18 6.24 22.12
N ASN A 244 -11.15 5.73 21.34
CA ASN A 244 -11.39 4.29 21.23
C ASN A 244 -10.20 3.62 20.52
N THR A 245 -9.23 3.14 21.28
CA THR A 245 -7.99 2.61 20.72
C THR A 245 -8.21 1.29 19.97
N CYS A 246 -7.76 1.23 18.72
CA CYS A 246 -7.72 -0.03 17.98
C CYS A 246 -6.77 -1.01 18.66
N ILE A 247 -7.30 -2.15 19.14
CA ILE A 247 -6.55 -3.20 19.83
C ILE A 247 -5.88 -4.21 18.88
N ALA A 248 -6.01 -4.03 17.58
CA ALA A 248 -5.44 -4.87 16.52
C ALA A 248 -5.89 -6.36 16.61
N CYS A 249 -7.11 -6.60 17.08
CA CYS A 249 -7.69 -7.96 17.20
C CYS A 249 -8.06 -8.58 15.83
N ASN A 250 -8.32 -7.78 14.81
CA ASN A 250 -8.74 -8.15 13.46
C ASN A 250 -10.11 -8.84 13.33
N GLN A 251 -10.82 -9.11 14.43
CA GLN A 251 -12.00 -9.97 14.50
C GLN A 251 -13.20 -9.45 13.71
N ALA A 252 -13.68 -8.22 14.00
CA ALA A 252 -14.86 -7.66 13.35
C ALA A 252 -14.55 -6.80 12.11
N CYS A 253 -13.28 -6.59 11.80
CA CYS A 253 -12.84 -5.92 10.58
C CYS A 253 -12.34 -6.92 9.54
N LEU A 254 -11.09 -7.40 9.64
CA LEU A 254 -10.51 -8.28 8.62
C LEU A 254 -11.22 -9.63 8.52
N ASP A 255 -11.51 -10.31 9.63
CA ASP A 255 -12.18 -11.61 9.58
C ASP A 255 -13.58 -11.50 8.96
N HIS A 256 -14.33 -10.43 9.26
CA HIS A 256 -15.61 -10.18 8.61
C HIS A 256 -15.44 -9.96 7.10
N THR A 257 -14.46 -9.16 6.68
CA THR A 257 -14.18 -8.91 5.26
C THR A 257 -13.86 -10.20 4.51
N PHE A 258 -12.98 -11.04 5.06
CA PHE A 258 -12.62 -12.32 4.45
C PHE A 258 -13.76 -13.35 4.44
N MET A 259 -14.74 -13.20 5.33
CA MET A 259 -15.97 -14.02 5.33
C MET A 259 -17.09 -13.42 4.47
N GLY A 260 -16.85 -12.32 3.75
CA GLY A 260 -17.89 -11.63 2.97
C GLY A 260 -18.99 -10.96 3.83
N LYS A 261 -18.69 -10.68 5.10
CA LYS A 261 -19.59 -9.99 6.03
C LYS A 261 -19.33 -8.49 6.04
N LEU A 262 -20.33 -7.71 6.47
CA LEU A 262 -20.14 -6.28 6.70
C LEU A 262 -19.04 -6.05 7.74
N THR A 263 -18.06 -5.21 7.38
CA THR A 263 -17.00 -4.80 8.30
C THR A 263 -17.57 -4.00 9.46
N SER A 264 -17.05 -4.25 10.65
CA SER A 264 -17.34 -3.50 11.87
C SER A 264 -16.08 -3.45 12.75
N CYS A 265 -16.20 -3.01 13.98
CA CYS A 265 -15.08 -2.95 14.93
C CYS A 265 -15.50 -3.48 16.31
N LEU A 266 -14.66 -4.31 16.94
CA LEU A 266 -14.93 -4.89 18.24
C LEU A 266 -15.06 -3.81 19.35
N VAL A 267 -14.25 -2.74 19.25
CA VAL A 267 -14.26 -1.62 20.23
C VAL A 267 -15.17 -0.48 19.81
N ASN A 268 -15.76 -0.53 18.61
CA ASN A 268 -16.73 0.44 18.12
C ASN A 268 -17.86 -0.27 17.33
N PRO A 269 -18.92 -0.72 18.02
CA PRO A 269 -20.03 -1.42 17.36
C PRO A 269 -20.78 -0.61 16.33
N ARG A 270 -20.63 0.73 16.33
CA ARG A 270 -21.26 1.63 15.34
C ARG A 270 -20.45 1.76 14.04
N ALA A 271 -19.22 1.23 14.01
CA ALA A 271 -18.38 1.30 12.81
C ALA A 271 -19.08 0.63 11.62
N CYS A 272 -19.21 1.37 10.50
CA CYS A 272 -19.89 0.93 9.28
C CYS A 272 -21.42 0.68 9.42
N HIS A 273 -22.08 1.23 10.45
CA HIS A 273 -23.54 1.13 10.64
C HIS A 273 -24.19 2.50 10.78
#